data_a783ea32ab8fe7d5cd478ca6b75f5573
#
_entry.id   a783ea32ab8fe7d5cd478ca6b75f5573
#
_cell.length_a   1.000
_cell.length_b   1.000
_cell.length_c   1.000
_cell.angle_alpha   90.00
_cell.angle_beta   90.00
_cell.angle_gamma   90.00
#
_symmetry.space_group_name_H-M   'P 1'
#
loop_
_entity.id
_entity.type
_entity.pdbx_description
1 polymer ?
#
loop_
_entity_poly.entity_id
_entity_poly.type
_entity_poly.pdbx_seq_one_letter_code
_entity_poly.pdbx_strand_id
1 'polypeptide(L)'
;NAMAKTGRPPVISPGEYAALREVVRDNPQATLPELALAWAERMGRNAPSTVTLRAALKAAGLQRTRPKQQLTRAKSQQPGTRYGYTAQHRPVSNSGTVLVLTDAEWALAQDLFEAEPGARGRPATYCRRSVVEACCYVLRTGSSWRNLPTQIYPPWQSVQKAFVRWARQGKFEALHERLRQQWRQRVERAEQPSEAVIDSQSSRGSPQGGTLGFDAGKKVKGRKRHLVVDTLGLLLAVVVTSAAVADRAAAGQAVAQAYARTGGTLKVLWADSAYAGQCAQEIEKAHQLQVQIVRNSARQRWDDAQQTLWSEEQPMVMPKKRWVVERTHAWLERNRRLVMHHDRKPFYAQAWVWLAQARMLLGRLK
;
A
#
# COMPACT_ATOMS: atom_id res chain seq x y z
N ASN A 1 15.54 57.95 -14.61
CA ASN A 1 14.82 58.41 -13.42
C ASN A 1 13.67 57.43 -13.11
N ALA A 2 13.94 56.35 -12.40
CA ALA A 2 12.91 55.48 -11.85
C ALA A 2 12.49 56.07 -10.50
N MET A 3 11.28 56.59 -10.41
CA MET A 3 10.67 57.02 -9.18
C MET A 3 10.56 55.84 -8.21
N ALA A 4 11.25 55.91 -7.07
CA ALA A 4 11.11 54.95 -5.97
C ALA A 4 9.68 55.04 -5.42
N LYS A 5 8.93 53.91 -5.47
CA LYS A 5 7.63 53.81 -4.77
C LYS A 5 7.86 53.95 -3.28
N THR A 6 7.52 55.10 -2.70
CA THR A 6 7.46 55.33 -1.26
C THR A 6 6.32 54.53 -0.66
N GLY A 7 6.58 53.24 -0.32
CA GLY A 7 5.68 52.44 0.49
C GLY A 7 5.80 52.81 1.97
N ARG A 8 4.73 52.53 2.76
CA ARG A 8 4.75 52.68 4.23
C ARG A 8 5.98 51.93 4.80
N PRO A 9 6.80 52.58 5.66
CA PRO A 9 7.99 51.94 6.20
C PRO A 9 7.64 50.58 6.87
N PRO A 10 8.52 49.59 6.78
CA PRO A 10 8.25 48.27 7.37
C PRO A 10 8.14 48.40 8.89
N VAL A 11 7.16 47.74 9.50
CA VAL A 11 6.89 47.72 10.94
C VAL A 11 8.10 47.24 11.76
N ILE A 12 8.92 46.36 11.17
CA ILE A 12 10.23 45.93 11.69
C ILE A 12 11.28 46.39 10.68
N SER A 13 12.11 47.33 11.08
CA SER A 13 13.14 47.93 10.23
C SER A 13 14.36 47.00 10.06
N PRO A 14 15.17 47.16 9.00
CA PRO A 14 16.41 46.43 8.86
C PRO A 14 17.39 46.55 10.02
N GLY A 15 17.42 47.68 10.70
CA GLY A 15 18.24 47.91 11.91
C GLY A 15 17.83 47.03 13.09
N GLU A 16 16.61 46.53 13.10
CA GLU A 16 16.07 45.70 14.19
C GLU A 16 16.24 44.22 13.94
N TYR A 17 16.80 43.79 12.79
CA TYR A 17 17.00 42.38 12.47
C TYR A 17 18.02 41.68 13.38
N ALA A 18 18.97 42.41 13.96
CA ALA A 18 19.89 41.81 14.95
C ALA A 18 19.13 41.37 16.20
N ALA A 19 18.27 42.24 16.76
CA ALA A 19 17.42 41.94 17.91
C ALA A 19 16.42 40.80 17.59
N LEU A 20 15.88 40.76 16.36
CA LEU A 20 14.99 39.67 15.93
C LEU A 20 15.70 38.33 15.89
N ARG A 21 16.97 38.29 15.47
CA ARG A 21 17.79 37.03 15.48
C ARG A 21 18.05 36.54 16.90
N GLU A 22 18.25 37.45 17.85
CA GLU A 22 18.44 37.07 19.26
C GLU A 22 17.15 36.53 19.86
N VAL A 23 16.01 37.16 19.61
CA VAL A 23 14.69 36.62 20.05
C VAL A 23 14.44 35.22 19.54
N VAL A 24 14.78 34.94 18.28
CA VAL A 24 14.65 33.59 17.72
C VAL A 24 15.64 32.61 18.34
N ARG A 25 16.85 33.03 18.64
CA ARG A 25 17.87 32.21 19.29
C ARG A 25 17.48 31.83 20.70
N ASP A 26 16.91 32.78 21.44
CA ASP A 26 16.49 32.62 22.83
C ASP A 26 15.19 31.77 22.91
N ASN A 27 14.41 31.73 21.83
CA ASN A 27 13.14 31.00 21.75
C ASN A 27 13.08 30.02 20.55
N PRO A 28 13.95 28.99 20.46
CA PRO A 28 14.12 28.20 19.27
C PRO A 28 12.91 27.31 18.93
N GLN A 29 12.03 27.05 19.91
CA GLN A 29 10.82 26.22 19.73
C GLN A 29 9.55 27.06 19.59
N ALA A 30 9.62 28.38 19.75
CA ALA A 30 8.45 29.23 19.76
C ALA A 30 7.71 29.29 18.42
N THR A 31 6.41 29.39 18.49
CA THR A 31 5.54 29.61 17.32
C THR A 31 5.64 31.07 16.85
N LEU A 32 5.14 31.37 15.64
CA LEU A 32 5.14 32.77 15.15
C LEU A 32 4.39 33.76 16.07
N PRO A 33 3.23 33.43 16.66
CA PRO A 33 2.58 34.29 17.65
C PRO A 33 3.44 34.53 18.91
N GLU A 34 4.06 33.48 19.44
CA GLU A 34 4.93 33.60 20.63
C GLU A 34 6.19 34.45 20.35
N LEU A 35 6.81 34.27 19.18
CA LEU A 35 7.92 35.11 18.73
C LEU A 35 7.48 36.55 18.54
N ALA A 36 6.24 36.82 18.11
CA ALA A 36 5.72 38.17 18.00
C ALA A 36 5.56 38.84 19.37
N LEU A 37 5.12 38.10 20.37
CA LEU A 37 5.01 38.55 21.75
C LEU A 37 6.40 38.79 22.37
N ALA A 38 7.31 37.83 22.26
CA ALA A 38 8.68 37.96 22.77
C ALA A 38 9.45 39.14 22.13
N TRP A 39 9.23 39.40 20.82
CA TRP A 39 9.78 40.53 20.13
C TRP A 39 9.17 41.88 20.65
N ALA A 40 7.83 41.89 20.84
CA ALA A 40 7.11 43.04 21.38
C ALA A 40 7.60 43.43 22.79
N GLU A 41 7.77 42.43 23.65
CA GLU A 41 8.29 42.59 25.02
C GLU A 41 9.71 43.19 25.01
N ARG A 42 10.60 42.60 24.16
CA ARG A 42 11.98 43.08 24.04
C ARG A 42 12.10 44.49 23.50
N MET A 43 11.20 44.87 22.58
CA MET A 43 11.25 46.17 21.92
C MET A 43 10.36 47.23 22.60
N GLY A 44 9.58 46.90 23.65
CA GLY A 44 8.64 47.79 24.32
C GLY A 44 7.54 48.29 23.40
N ARG A 45 7.08 47.50 22.41
CA ARG A 45 6.09 47.91 21.40
C ARG A 45 4.97 46.86 21.27
N ASN A 46 3.91 47.23 20.57
CA ASN A 46 2.84 46.30 20.27
C ASN A 46 3.33 45.12 19.36
N ALA A 47 2.81 43.92 19.61
CA ALA A 47 3.18 42.73 18.85
C ALA A 47 2.81 42.87 17.36
N PRO A 48 3.76 42.64 16.44
CA PRO A 48 3.49 42.68 15.01
C PRO A 48 2.58 41.54 14.62
N SER A 49 1.84 41.68 13.51
CA SER A 49 1.07 40.57 12.95
C SER A 49 2.01 39.43 12.55
N THR A 50 1.52 38.20 12.61
CA THR A 50 2.30 37.01 12.21
C THR A 50 2.76 37.07 10.74
N VAL A 51 2.03 37.79 9.88
CA VAL A 51 2.40 38.02 8.48
C VAL A 51 3.59 38.99 8.40
N THR A 52 3.54 40.08 9.17
CA THR A 52 4.62 41.08 9.25
C THR A 52 5.89 40.44 9.82
N LEU A 53 5.77 39.70 10.92
CA LEU A 53 6.90 39.00 11.53
C LEU A 53 7.53 38.00 10.58
N ARG A 54 6.72 37.22 9.84
CA ARG A 54 7.22 36.24 8.82
C ARG A 54 8.01 36.96 7.71
N ALA A 55 7.53 38.11 7.26
CA ALA A 55 8.23 38.90 6.25
C ALA A 55 9.59 39.41 6.77
N ALA A 56 9.63 39.90 8.01
CA ALA A 56 10.85 40.39 8.66
C ALA A 56 11.86 39.24 8.91
N LEU A 57 11.40 38.07 9.38
CA LEU A 57 12.24 36.88 9.55
C LEU A 57 12.89 36.45 8.23
N LYS A 58 12.10 36.42 7.13
CA LYS A 58 12.62 36.11 5.80
C LYS A 58 13.65 37.15 5.33
N ALA A 59 13.40 38.44 5.55
CA ALA A 59 14.31 39.50 5.19
C ALA A 59 15.60 39.49 6.05
N ALA A 60 15.49 39.08 7.33
CA ALA A 60 16.63 38.86 8.22
C ALA A 60 17.44 37.59 7.91
N GLY A 61 17.07 36.82 6.88
CA GLY A 61 17.75 35.57 6.50
C GLY A 61 17.40 34.36 7.37
N LEU A 62 16.38 34.49 8.23
CA LEU A 62 15.90 33.44 9.10
C LEU A 62 14.79 32.67 8.37
N GLN A 63 15.12 31.49 7.86
CA GLN A 63 14.11 30.55 7.34
C GLN A 63 13.79 29.54 8.44
N ARG A 64 12.49 29.36 8.68
CA ARG A 64 12.02 28.23 9.49
C ARG A 64 12.30 26.95 8.72
N THR A 65 13.43 26.34 8.98
CA THR A 65 13.64 24.96 8.59
C THR A 65 12.63 24.16 9.39
N ARG A 66 11.67 23.50 8.69
CA ARG A 66 11.00 22.35 9.32
C ARG A 66 12.15 21.47 9.81
N PRO A 67 12.19 21.09 11.09
CA PRO A 67 13.14 20.07 11.48
C PRO A 67 12.89 18.93 10.52
N LYS A 68 13.85 18.60 9.65
CA LYS A 68 13.92 17.29 9.06
C LYS A 68 13.91 16.40 10.29
N GLN A 69 12.77 15.74 10.56
CA GLN A 69 12.79 14.64 11.48
C GLN A 69 13.93 13.75 10.96
N GLN A 70 15.09 13.90 11.53
CA GLN A 70 16.05 12.83 11.54
C GLN A 70 15.28 11.74 12.27
N LEU A 71 14.63 10.90 11.46
CA LEU A 71 14.33 9.55 11.85
C LEU A 71 15.68 9.02 12.31
N THR A 72 15.96 9.16 13.59
CA THR A 72 16.96 8.37 14.27
C THR A 72 16.43 6.96 14.08
N ARG A 73 16.84 6.37 12.94
CA ARG A 73 16.82 4.94 12.77
C ARG A 73 17.59 4.42 13.96
N ALA A 74 16.86 4.01 15.01
CA ALA A 74 17.40 3.06 15.93
C ALA A 74 17.93 1.95 15.03
N LYS A 75 19.25 1.90 14.84
CA LYS A 75 19.93 0.80 14.19
C LYS A 75 19.60 -0.38 15.07
N SER A 76 18.56 -1.14 14.70
CA SER A 76 18.42 -2.49 15.20
C SER A 76 19.73 -3.16 14.77
N GLN A 77 20.47 -3.66 15.74
CA GLN A 77 21.76 -4.32 15.52
C GLN A 77 21.63 -5.64 14.74
N GLN A 78 20.44 -5.97 14.27
CA GLN A 78 20.20 -7.09 13.37
C GLN A 78 20.00 -6.57 11.94
N PRO A 79 20.93 -6.84 11.03
CA PRO A 79 20.76 -6.44 9.62
C PRO A 79 19.59 -7.20 9.05
N GLY A 80 18.51 -6.48 8.79
CA GLY A 80 17.68 -6.87 7.67
C GLY A 80 16.27 -7.30 7.88
N THR A 81 15.67 -7.30 9.08
CA THR A 81 14.35 -7.92 9.22
C THR A 81 13.21 -7.01 9.64
N ARG A 82 13.13 -5.77 9.12
CA ARG A 82 11.98 -4.92 9.46
C ARG A 82 10.63 -5.55 9.07
N TYR A 83 10.60 -6.53 8.15
CA TYR A 83 9.38 -7.23 7.67
C TYR A 83 9.67 -8.66 7.20
N GLY A 84 10.63 -9.36 7.80
CA GLY A 84 10.98 -10.71 7.36
C GLY A 84 11.74 -10.78 6.02
N TYR A 85 12.16 -9.65 5.45
CA TYR A 85 12.91 -9.60 4.20
C TYR A 85 14.34 -9.13 4.43
N THR A 86 15.30 -9.99 4.19
CA THR A 86 16.73 -9.64 4.14
C THR A 86 17.13 -9.28 2.71
N ALA A 87 18.36 -8.77 2.52
CA ALA A 87 18.92 -8.54 1.18
C ALA A 87 18.97 -9.84 0.36
N GLN A 88 19.13 -10.99 1.01
CA GLN A 88 19.13 -12.33 0.41
C GLN A 88 17.75 -12.73 -0.17
N HIS A 89 16.68 -12.16 0.36
CA HIS A 89 15.32 -12.39 -0.11
C HIS A 89 14.86 -11.39 -1.20
N ARG A 90 15.75 -10.51 -1.67
CA ARG A 90 15.43 -9.66 -2.83
C ARG A 90 15.42 -10.52 -4.09
N PRO A 91 14.32 -10.53 -4.85
CA PRO A 91 14.32 -11.22 -6.12
C PRO A 91 15.39 -10.60 -7.03
N VAL A 92 16.28 -11.41 -7.54
CA VAL A 92 17.17 -11.00 -8.63
C VAL A 92 16.28 -10.61 -9.81
N SER A 93 16.39 -9.38 -10.30
CA SER A 93 15.59 -8.94 -11.44
C SER A 93 16.03 -9.72 -12.67
N ASN A 94 15.19 -10.65 -13.13
CA ASN A 94 15.35 -11.20 -14.47
C ASN A 94 14.98 -10.10 -15.46
N SER A 95 15.98 -9.42 -16.00
CA SER A 95 15.84 -8.40 -17.05
C SER A 95 15.47 -8.97 -18.42
N GLY A 96 15.17 -10.26 -18.51
CA GLY A 96 14.80 -10.93 -19.74
C GLY A 96 13.34 -10.69 -20.14
N THR A 97 13.11 -10.46 -21.42
CA THR A 97 11.79 -10.23 -22.04
C THR A 97 10.89 -11.47 -22.00
N VAL A 98 11.43 -12.65 -21.69
CA VAL A 98 10.72 -13.91 -21.61
C VAL A 98 10.61 -14.33 -20.14
N LEU A 99 9.38 -14.47 -19.67
CA LEU A 99 9.12 -14.97 -18.31
C LEU A 99 9.10 -16.50 -18.36
N VAL A 100 10.24 -17.10 -18.04
CA VAL A 100 10.38 -18.53 -17.85
C VAL A 100 10.44 -18.83 -16.36
N LEU A 101 9.68 -19.81 -15.90
CA LEU A 101 9.83 -20.35 -14.55
C LEU A 101 11.10 -21.20 -14.49
N THR A 102 11.90 -21.06 -13.44
CA THR A 102 12.99 -22.00 -13.19
C THR A 102 12.43 -23.36 -12.79
N ASP A 103 13.24 -24.43 -12.85
CA ASP A 103 12.78 -25.76 -12.43
C ASP A 103 12.38 -25.79 -10.97
N ALA A 104 13.12 -25.05 -10.11
CA ALA A 104 12.77 -24.88 -8.70
C ALA A 104 11.42 -24.17 -8.50
N GLU A 105 11.15 -23.10 -9.26
CA GLU A 105 9.85 -22.40 -9.21
C GLU A 105 8.72 -23.31 -9.71
N TRP A 106 8.97 -24.11 -10.77
CA TRP A 106 7.98 -25.02 -11.30
C TRP A 106 7.68 -26.17 -10.33
N ALA A 107 8.69 -26.74 -9.70
CA ALA A 107 8.52 -27.81 -8.71
C ALA A 107 7.58 -27.43 -7.56
N LEU A 108 7.52 -26.13 -7.18
CA LEU A 108 6.61 -25.64 -6.15
C LEU A 108 5.13 -25.55 -6.61
N ALA A 109 4.88 -25.65 -7.92
CA ALA A 109 3.57 -25.38 -8.51
C ALA A 109 3.01 -26.54 -9.36
N GLN A 110 3.86 -27.44 -9.87
CA GLN A 110 3.52 -28.38 -10.92
C GLN A 110 2.31 -29.26 -10.62
N ASP A 111 2.21 -29.80 -9.41
CA ASP A 111 1.14 -30.69 -8.97
C ASP A 111 -0.25 -30.02 -9.02
N LEU A 112 -0.33 -28.73 -8.83
CA LEU A 112 -1.59 -27.97 -8.94
C LEU A 112 -2.07 -27.85 -10.39
N PHE A 113 -1.16 -27.82 -11.37
CA PHE A 113 -1.50 -27.54 -12.76
C PHE A 113 -1.45 -28.77 -13.66
N GLU A 114 -0.67 -29.78 -13.32
CA GLU A 114 -0.65 -31.03 -14.01
C GLU A 114 -1.90 -31.88 -13.72
N ALA A 115 -2.21 -32.82 -14.59
CA ALA A 115 -3.27 -33.75 -14.32
C ALA A 115 -2.71 -34.85 -13.42
N GLU A 116 -3.53 -35.36 -12.51
CA GLU A 116 -3.16 -36.54 -11.74
C GLU A 116 -2.92 -37.74 -12.65
N PRO A 117 -1.93 -38.58 -12.33
CA PRO A 117 -1.72 -39.84 -13.08
C PRO A 117 -3.01 -40.66 -13.14
N GLY A 118 -3.39 -41.10 -14.33
CA GLY A 118 -4.61 -41.89 -14.52
C GLY A 118 -5.92 -41.08 -14.60
N ALA A 119 -5.87 -39.74 -14.55
CA ALA A 119 -7.06 -38.92 -14.74
C ALA A 119 -7.72 -39.16 -16.09
N ARG A 120 -9.05 -39.43 -16.10
CA ARG A 120 -9.83 -39.62 -17.32
C ARG A 120 -9.86 -38.32 -18.14
N GLY A 121 -9.77 -38.45 -19.46
CA GLY A 121 -9.89 -37.33 -20.38
C GLY A 121 -8.77 -37.29 -21.43
N ARG A 122 -8.90 -36.36 -22.40
CA ARG A 122 -7.87 -36.18 -23.42
C ARG A 122 -6.59 -35.62 -22.77
N PRO A 123 -5.42 -36.18 -23.03
CA PRO A 123 -4.15 -35.65 -22.55
C PRO A 123 -3.95 -34.18 -22.93
N ALA A 124 -3.21 -33.47 -22.11
CA ALA A 124 -2.89 -32.08 -22.37
C ALA A 124 -2.03 -31.96 -23.64
N THR A 125 -2.50 -31.18 -24.60
CA THR A 125 -1.77 -30.95 -25.86
C THR A 125 -0.49 -30.13 -25.65
N TYR A 126 -0.48 -29.29 -24.62
CA TYR A 126 0.62 -28.35 -24.34
C TYR A 126 1.16 -28.56 -22.92
N CYS A 127 2.46 -28.39 -22.77
CA CYS A 127 3.13 -28.41 -21.48
C CYS A 127 2.47 -27.37 -20.52
N ARG A 128 2.08 -27.82 -19.34
CA ARG A 128 1.38 -26.97 -18.36
C ARG A 128 2.25 -25.82 -17.87
N ARG A 129 3.55 -26.06 -17.68
CA ARG A 129 4.53 -25.03 -17.34
C ARG A 129 4.49 -23.89 -18.34
N SER A 130 4.58 -24.19 -19.64
CA SER A 130 4.55 -23.17 -20.69
C SER A 130 3.23 -22.38 -20.71
N VAL A 131 2.10 -23.01 -20.35
CA VAL A 131 0.81 -22.32 -20.22
C VAL A 131 0.80 -21.38 -19.02
N VAL A 132 1.38 -21.77 -17.87
CA VAL A 132 1.51 -20.90 -16.69
C VAL A 132 2.44 -19.73 -16.99
N GLU A 133 3.57 -19.98 -17.64
CA GLU A 133 4.52 -18.95 -18.08
C GLU A 133 3.85 -17.94 -19.02
N ALA A 134 3.02 -18.41 -19.96
CA ALA A 134 2.23 -17.54 -20.84
C ALA A 134 1.23 -16.67 -20.05
N CYS A 135 0.59 -17.20 -19.02
CA CYS A 135 -0.25 -16.40 -18.12
C CYS A 135 0.57 -15.34 -17.37
N CYS A 136 1.76 -15.70 -16.87
CA CYS A 136 2.68 -14.77 -16.23
C CYS A 136 3.18 -13.67 -17.19
N TYR A 137 3.40 -14.01 -18.46
CA TYR A 137 3.75 -13.06 -19.50
C TYR A 137 2.63 -12.02 -19.71
N VAL A 138 1.39 -12.47 -19.87
CA VAL A 138 0.22 -11.56 -20.01
C VAL A 138 0.05 -10.69 -18.75
N LEU A 139 0.23 -11.28 -17.57
CA LEU A 139 0.19 -10.56 -16.30
C LEU A 139 1.24 -9.42 -16.27
N ARG A 140 2.49 -9.74 -16.60
CA ARG A 140 3.61 -8.81 -16.51
C ARG A 140 3.55 -7.71 -17.56
N THR A 141 3.25 -8.06 -18.81
CA THR A 141 3.27 -7.13 -19.94
C THR A 141 1.97 -6.37 -20.14
N GLY A 142 0.84 -6.90 -19.62
CA GLY A 142 -0.50 -6.35 -19.87
C GLY A 142 -0.99 -6.55 -21.29
N SER A 143 -0.29 -7.33 -22.12
CA SER A 143 -0.65 -7.59 -23.51
C SER A 143 -2.02 -8.26 -23.63
N SER A 144 -2.68 -8.08 -24.78
CA SER A 144 -3.88 -8.86 -25.08
C SER A 144 -3.50 -10.35 -25.30
N TRP A 145 -4.43 -11.24 -25.05
CA TRP A 145 -4.22 -12.67 -25.30
C TRP A 145 -3.77 -12.93 -26.74
N ARG A 146 -4.35 -12.23 -27.72
CA ARG A 146 -4.05 -12.40 -29.14
C ARG A 146 -2.61 -12.04 -29.52
N ASN A 147 -1.97 -11.20 -28.71
CA ASN A 147 -0.58 -10.75 -28.92
C ASN A 147 0.43 -11.63 -28.15
N LEU A 148 0.01 -12.81 -27.70
CA LEU A 148 0.92 -13.77 -27.08
C LEU A 148 1.92 -14.28 -28.13
N PRO A 149 3.26 -14.23 -27.88
CA PRO A 149 4.27 -14.71 -28.82
C PRO A 149 4.12 -16.23 -29.09
N THR A 150 3.71 -16.59 -30.29
CA THR A 150 3.41 -17.98 -30.67
C THR A 150 4.66 -18.84 -30.86
N GLN A 151 5.84 -18.23 -31.04
CA GLN A 151 7.12 -18.92 -31.12
C GLN A 151 7.60 -19.45 -29.76
N ILE A 152 7.08 -18.87 -28.66
CA ILE A 152 7.53 -19.16 -27.31
C ILE A 152 6.45 -19.88 -26.49
N TYR A 153 5.20 -19.47 -26.66
CA TYR A 153 4.08 -19.94 -25.87
C TYR A 153 3.05 -20.68 -26.72
N PRO A 154 2.23 -21.55 -26.09
CA PRO A 154 1.10 -22.18 -26.76
C PRO A 154 0.12 -21.17 -27.36
N PRO A 155 -0.72 -21.57 -28.34
CA PRO A 155 -1.74 -20.71 -28.92
C PRO A 155 -2.60 -20.03 -27.86
N TRP A 156 -2.83 -18.74 -28.05
CA TRP A 156 -3.49 -17.90 -27.05
C TRP A 156 -4.87 -18.43 -26.62
N GLN A 157 -5.62 -19.06 -27.51
CA GLN A 157 -6.93 -19.66 -27.21
C GLN A 157 -6.79 -20.75 -26.14
N SER A 158 -5.76 -21.58 -26.25
CA SER A 158 -5.47 -22.68 -25.31
C SER A 158 -5.05 -22.11 -23.95
N VAL A 159 -4.20 -21.09 -23.95
CA VAL A 159 -3.74 -20.41 -22.73
C VAL A 159 -4.92 -19.73 -22.02
N GLN A 160 -5.74 -18.98 -22.76
CA GLN A 160 -6.91 -18.31 -22.19
C GLN A 160 -7.92 -19.30 -21.61
N LYS A 161 -8.22 -20.40 -22.33
CA LYS A 161 -9.12 -21.45 -21.82
C LYS A 161 -8.57 -22.09 -20.55
N ALA A 162 -7.27 -22.33 -20.49
CA ALA A 162 -6.61 -22.87 -19.29
C ALA A 162 -6.69 -21.88 -18.13
N PHE A 163 -6.36 -20.60 -18.33
CA PHE A 163 -6.49 -19.54 -17.33
C PHE A 163 -7.90 -19.48 -16.75
N VAL A 164 -8.92 -19.44 -17.61
CA VAL A 164 -10.33 -19.39 -17.18
C VAL A 164 -10.70 -20.61 -16.35
N ARG A 165 -10.28 -21.81 -16.77
CA ARG A 165 -10.53 -23.05 -16.03
C ARG A 165 -9.83 -23.05 -14.68
N TRP A 166 -8.54 -22.73 -14.62
CA TRP A 166 -7.75 -22.70 -13.40
C TRP A 166 -8.23 -21.62 -12.41
N ALA A 167 -8.65 -20.47 -12.94
CA ALA A 167 -9.30 -19.46 -12.12
C ALA A 167 -10.57 -19.98 -11.46
N ARG A 168 -11.46 -20.64 -12.23
CA ARG A 168 -12.70 -21.22 -11.68
C ARG A 168 -12.46 -22.36 -10.69
N GLN A 169 -11.35 -23.07 -10.83
CA GLN A 169 -10.93 -24.14 -9.91
C GLN A 169 -10.16 -23.61 -8.69
N GLY A 170 -9.96 -22.29 -8.56
CA GLY A 170 -9.22 -21.70 -7.44
C GLY A 170 -7.73 -22.05 -7.41
N LYS A 171 -7.12 -22.52 -8.53
CA LYS A 171 -5.73 -23.00 -8.54
C LYS A 171 -4.71 -21.89 -8.24
N PHE A 172 -4.96 -20.66 -8.67
CA PHE A 172 -4.09 -19.51 -8.35
C PHE A 172 -4.16 -19.14 -6.88
N GLU A 173 -5.32 -19.28 -6.28
CA GLU A 173 -5.53 -19.08 -4.84
C GLU A 173 -4.81 -20.16 -4.04
N ALA A 174 -4.99 -21.43 -4.40
CA ALA A 174 -4.35 -22.58 -3.75
C ALA A 174 -2.82 -22.50 -3.86
N LEU A 175 -2.29 -22.11 -5.03
CA LEU A 175 -0.87 -21.88 -5.20
C LEU A 175 -0.37 -20.79 -4.27
N HIS A 176 -1.04 -19.63 -4.26
CA HIS A 176 -0.64 -18.52 -3.39
C HIS A 176 -0.69 -18.91 -1.92
N GLU A 177 -1.73 -19.61 -1.48
CA GLU A 177 -1.90 -20.07 -0.10
C GLU A 177 -0.72 -20.94 0.35
N ARG A 178 -0.37 -21.97 -0.45
CA ARG A 178 0.77 -22.85 -0.22
C ARG A 178 2.07 -22.06 -0.09
N LEU A 179 2.34 -21.17 -1.06
CA LEU A 179 3.57 -20.38 -1.08
C LEU A 179 3.63 -19.37 0.06
N ARG A 180 2.48 -18.82 0.47
CA ARG A 180 2.37 -17.92 1.62
C ARG A 180 2.78 -18.63 2.91
N GLN A 181 2.27 -19.85 3.13
CA GLN A 181 2.60 -20.65 4.31
C GLN A 181 4.10 -20.98 4.34
N GLN A 182 4.65 -21.51 3.24
CA GLN A 182 6.08 -21.81 3.10
C GLN A 182 6.96 -20.56 3.32
N TRP A 183 6.57 -19.42 2.76
CA TRP A 183 7.31 -18.18 2.96
C TRP A 183 7.28 -17.73 4.41
N ARG A 184 6.13 -17.82 5.07
CA ARG A 184 6.02 -17.46 6.48
C ARG A 184 6.89 -18.33 7.37
N GLN A 185 6.90 -19.64 7.14
CA GLN A 185 7.81 -20.58 7.82
C GLN A 185 9.29 -20.22 7.58
N ARG A 186 9.66 -19.93 6.33
CA ARG A 186 11.03 -19.56 5.98
C ARG A 186 11.52 -18.28 6.67
N VAL A 187 10.62 -17.38 7.05
CA VAL A 187 10.93 -16.15 7.78
C VAL A 187 10.57 -16.26 9.28
N GLU A 188 10.51 -17.48 9.79
CA GLU A 188 10.28 -17.80 11.20
C GLU A 188 8.97 -17.20 11.75
N ARG A 189 7.91 -17.28 10.97
CA ARG A 189 6.55 -16.88 11.36
C ARG A 189 5.61 -18.08 11.32
N ALA A 190 4.59 -18.05 12.19
CA ALA A 190 3.53 -19.04 12.14
C ALA A 190 2.91 -19.09 10.73
N GLU A 191 2.55 -20.27 10.24
CA GLU A 191 1.95 -20.47 8.92
C GLU A 191 0.73 -19.57 8.71
N GLN A 192 -0.12 -19.53 9.70
CA GLN A 192 -1.30 -18.68 9.68
C GLN A 192 -1.06 -17.38 10.47
N PRO A 193 -1.45 -16.23 9.92
CA PRO A 193 -1.31 -14.96 10.59
C PRO A 193 -2.37 -14.77 11.68
N SER A 194 -2.00 -14.09 12.75
CA SER A 194 -2.93 -13.60 13.78
C SER A 194 -3.39 -12.17 13.57
N GLU A 195 -2.73 -11.45 12.66
CA GLU A 195 -3.03 -10.05 12.37
C GLU A 195 -3.13 -9.82 10.87
N ALA A 196 -4.06 -8.97 10.48
CA ALA A 196 -4.28 -8.58 9.09
C ALA A 196 -4.44 -7.05 8.95
N VAL A 197 -4.28 -6.57 7.73
CA VAL A 197 -4.50 -5.17 7.35
C VAL A 197 -5.46 -5.15 6.19
N ILE A 198 -6.49 -4.31 6.23
CA ILE A 198 -7.43 -4.08 5.14
C ILE A 198 -7.23 -2.70 4.52
N ASP A 199 -7.29 -2.62 3.20
CA ASP A 199 -7.33 -1.37 2.45
C ASP A 199 -7.96 -1.57 1.08
N SER A 200 -8.33 -0.46 0.42
CA SER A 200 -8.91 -0.48 -0.91
C SER A 200 -8.16 0.42 -1.89
N GLN A 201 -8.07 -0.05 -3.13
CA GLN A 201 -7.47 0.72 -4.23
C GLN A 201 -8.43 0.77 -5.41
N SER A 202 -8.75 1.99 -5.87
CA SER A 202 -9.49 2.20 -7.11
C SER A 202 -8.55 2.24 -8.31
N SER A 203 -8.84 1.45 -9.34
CA SER A 203 -8.07 1.38 -10.59
C SER A 203 -8.98 1.60 -11.78
N ARG A 204 -8.45 2.25 -12.81
CA ARG A 204 -9.22 2.55 -14.05
C ARG A 204 -9.71 1.27 -14.70
N GLY A 205 -10.92 1.32 -15.27
CA GLY A 205 -11.44 0.26 -16.12
C GLY A 205 -11.20 0.59 -17.60
N SER A 206 -10.89 -0.45 -18.40
CA SER A 206 -10.86 -0.28 -19.85
C SER A 206 -12.30 -0.12 -20.39
N PRO A 207 -12.49 0.49 -21.55
CA PRO A 207 -13.82 0.63 -22.17
C PRO A 207 -14.53 -0.71 -22.40
N GLN A 208 -13.79 -1.81 -22.46
CA GLN A 208 -14.31 -3.17 -22.65
C GLN A 208 -14.63 -3.89 -21.33
N GLY A 209 -14.40 -3.27 -20.20
CA GLY A 209 -14.23 -3.88 -18.88
C GLY A 209 -15.50 -4.31 -18.12
N GLY A 210 -16.68 -4.34 -18.69
CA GLY A 210 -17.93 -4.72 -17.99
C GLY A 210 -18.39 -3.65 -17.00
N THR A 211 -19.03 -4.07 -15.88
CA THR A 211 -19.57 -3.13 -14.87
C THR A 211 -18.47 -2.30 -14.24
N LEU A 212 -18.52 -1.00 -14.44
CA LEU A 212 -17.62 0.00 -13.88
C LEU A 212 -18.44 0.99 -13.05
N GLY A 213 -17.76 1.71 -12.14
CA GLY A 213 -18.35 2.80 -11.36
C GLY A 213 -17.37 3.97 -11.24
N PHE A 214 -17.81 5.03 -10.60
CA PHE A 214 -17.01 6.22 -10.35
C PHE A 214 -16.76 6.38 -8.85
N ASP A 215 -15.49 6.41 -8.47
CA ASP A 215 -15.04 6.75 -7.13
C ASP A 215 -14.89 8.27 -7.06
N ALA A 216 -15.84 8.94 -6.42
CA ALA A 216 -15.85 10.40 -6.34
C ALA A 216 -14.66 10.94 -5.51
N GLY A 217 -14.25 10.23 -4.46
CA GLY A 217 -13.13 10.63 -3.60
C GLY A 217 -11.78 10.57 -4.31
N LYS A 218 -11.55 9.52 -5.09
CA LYS A 218 -10.31 9.31 -5.84
C LYS A 218 -10.38 9.81 -7.29
N LYS A 219 -11.56 10.26 -7.75
CA LYS A 219 -11.86 10.71 -9.14
C LYS A 219 -11.48 9.67 -10.19
N VAL A 220 -11.75 8.39 -9.93
CA VAL A 220 -11.42 7.26 -10.80
C VAL A 220 -12.67 6.56 -11.28
N LYS A 221 -12.84 6.44 -12.61
CA LYS A 221 -13.86 5.56 -13.23
C LYS A 221 -13.26 4.17 -13.44
N GLY A 222 -13.80 3.16 -12.75
CA GLY A 222 -13.23 1.82 -12.86
C GLY A 222 -13.80 0.84 -11.84
N ARG A 223 -12.91 0.07 -11.25
CA ARG A 223 -13.20 -0.89 -10.19
C ARG A 223 -12.32 -0.67 -8.99
N LYS A 224 -12.80 -1.14 -7.86
CA LYS A 224 -12.09 -1.09 -6.59
C LYS A 224 -11.65 -2.49 -6.19
N ARG A 225 -10.42 -2.63 -5.75
CA ARG A 225 -9.86 -3.83 -5.17
C ARG A 225 -9.77 -3.63 -3.66
N HIS A 226 -10.47 -4.45 -2.91
CA HIS A 226 -10.38 -4.50 -1.45
C HIS A 226 -9.44 -5.65 -1.12
N LEU A 227 -8.31 -5.35 -0.49
CA LEU A 227 -7.31 -6.32 -0.11
C LEU A 227 -7.28 -6.51 1.39
N VAL A 228 -7.21 -7.75 1.83
CA VAL A 228 -6.80 -8.10 3.19
C VAL A 228 -5.45 -8.81 3.08
N VAL A 229 -4.46 -8.30 3.79
CA VAL A 229 -3.10 -8.84 3.77
C VAL A 229 -2.62 -9.10 5.20
N ASP A 230 -1.67 -10.00 5.37
CA ASP A 230 -1.00 -10.21 6.65
C ASP A 230 0.06 -9.14 6.95
N THR A 231 0.70 -9.20 8.08
CA THR A 231 1.75 -8.26 8.51
C THR A 231 3.01 -8.29 7.63
N LEU A 232 3.17 -9.29 6.77
CA LEU A 232 4.22 -9.38 5.76
C LEU A 232 3.77 -8.80 4.40
N GLY A 233 2.50 -8.37 4.27
CA GLY A 233 1.91 -7.91 3.01
C GLY A 233 1.52 -9.03 2.07
N LEU A 234 1.37 -10.25 2.57
CA LEU A 234 0.93 -11.39 1.78
C LEU A 234 -0.60 -11.44 1.76
N LEU A 235 -1.16 -11.67 0.60
CA LEU A 235 -2.60 -11.61 0.37
C LEU A 235 -3.35 -12.70 1.16
N LEU A 236 -4.41 -12.31 1.85
CA LEU A 236 -5.36 -13.21 2.52
C LEU A 236 -6.70 -13.23 1.80
N ALA A 237 -7.14 -12.08 1.30
CA ALA A 237 -8.35 -11.99 0.52
C ALA A 237 -8.28 -10.84 -0.50
N VAL A 238 -9.00 -10.99 -1.60
CA VAL A 238 -9.25 -9.92 -2.57
C VAL A 238 -10.68 -9.95 -3.05
N VAL A 239 -11.37 -8.83 -2.90
CA VAL A 239 -12.71 -8.59 -3.43
C VAL A 239 -12.63 -7.47 -4.45
N VAL A 240 -13.21 -7.66 -5.64
CA VAL A 240 -13.24 -6.64 -6.68
C VAL A 240 -14.67 -6.19 -6.91
N THR A 241 -14.92 -4.90 -6.70
CA THR A 241 -16.23 -4.27 -6.86
C THR A 241 -16.22 -3.18 -7.93
N SER A 242 -17.37 -2.63 -8.24
CA SER A 242 -17.47 -1.33 -8.93
C SER A 242 -16.80 -0.25 -8.06
N ALA A 243 -16.10 0.72 -8.67
CA ALA A 243 -15.45 1.79 -7.92
C ALA A 243 -16.46 2.70 -7.16
N ALA A 244 -17.73 2.67 -7.51
CA ALA A 244 -18.80 3.40 -6.81
C ALA A 244 -19.16 2.78 -5.44
N VAL A 245 -18.76 1.52 -5.19
CA VAL A 245 -19.03 0.84 -3.92
C VAL A 245 -18.13 1.43 -2.83
N ALA A 246 -18.75 1.81 -1.70
CA ALA A 246 -18.00 2.33 -0.54
C ALA A 246 -17.07 1.25 0.04
N ASP A 247 -15.91 1.66 0.58
CA ASP A 247 -14.90 0.74 1.09
C ASP A 247 -15.46 -0.18 2.19
N ARG A 248 -16.25 0.38 3.10
CA ARG A 248 -16.93 -0.35 4.17
C ARG A 248 -17.95 -1.39 3.69
N ALA A 249 -18.60 -1.17 2.54
CA ALA A 249 -19.62 -2.09 2.05
C ALA A 249 -19.06 -3.45 1.59
N ALA A 250 -17.80 -3.50 1.17
CA ALA A 250 -17.12 -4.74 0.78
C ALA A 250 -16.24 -5.32 1.89
N ALA A 251 -16.04 -4.59 2.99
CA ALA A 251 -15.14 -4.99 4.08
C ALA A 251 -15.54 -6.31 4.71
N GLY A 252 -16.82 -6.46 5.08
CA GLY A 252 -17.32 -7.69 5.69
C GLY A 252 -17.04 -8.94 4.84
N GLN A 253 -17.29 -8.84 3.52
CA GLN A 253 -17.00 -9.95 2.60
C GLN A 253 -15.50 -10.26 2.51
N ALA A 254 -14.65 -9.23 2.43
CA ALA A 254 -13.21 -9.40 2.33
C ALA A 254 -12.63 -10.01 3.61
N VAL A 255 -13.07 -9.55 4.77
CA VAL A 255 -12.63 -10.06 6.07
C VAL A 255 -13.13 -11.50 6.28
N ALA A 256 -14.38 -11.81 5.95
CA ALA A 256 -14.92 -13.17 6.04
C ALA A 256 -14.09 -14.17 5.22
N GLN A 257 -13.71 -13.80 3.98
CA GLN A 257 -12.83 -14.63 3.15
C GLN A 257 -11.45 -14.82 3.78
N ALA A 258 -10.86 -13.74 4.32
CA ALA A 258 -9.55 -13.81 4.98
C ALA A 258 -9.60 -14.67 6.25
N TYR A 259 -10.65 -14.50 7.06
CA TYR A 259 -10.87 -15.26 8.29
C TYR A 259 -11.02 -16.75 8.02
N ALA A 260 -11.87 -17.12 7.06
CA ALA A 260 -12.05 -18.52 6.63
C ALA A 260 -10.75 -19.12 6.10
N ARG A 261 -10.00 -18.39 5.28
CA ARG A 261 -8.73 -18.84 4.67
C ARG A 261 -7.62 -19.04 5.69
N THR A 262 -7.64 -18.30 6.78
CA THR A 262 -6.68 -18.45 7.88
C THR A 262 -7.13 -19.45 8.95
N GLY A 263 -8.24 -20.16 8.73
CA GLY A 263 -8.77 -21.11 9.71
C GLY A 263 -9.19 -20.45 11.03
N GLY A 264 -9.62 -19.19 10.99
CA GLY A 264 -10.07 -18.44 12.16
C GLY A 264 -8.95 -17.95 13.09
N THR A 265 -7.70 -17.95 12.66
CA THR A 265 -6.56 -17.54 13.51
C THR A 265 -6.39 -16.03 13.65
N LEU A 266 -7.10 -15.23 12.84
CA LEU A 266 -7.02 -13.77 12.90
C LEU A 266 -7.63 -13.27 14.23
N LYS A 267 -6.86 -12.44 14.95
CA LYS A 267 -7.26 -11.80 16.21
C LYS A 267 -7.37 -10.29 16.07
N VAL A 268 -6.55 -9.68 15.19
CA VAL A 268 -6.50 -8.23 15.02
C VAL A 268 -6.58 -7.87 13.54
N LEU A 269 -7.46 -6.92 13.21
CA LEU A 269 -7.58 -6.30 11.90
C LEU A 269 -7.24 -4.81 11.98
N TRP A 270 -6.22 -4.40 11.25
CA TRP A 270 -5.83 -2.99 11.12
C TRP A 270 -6.55 -2.37 9.94
N ALA A 271 -7.24 -1.25 10.15
CA ALA A 271 -8.01 -0.57 9.13
C ALA A 271 -7.85 0.96 9.23
N ASP A 272 -8.18 1.70 8.18
CA ASP A 272 -8.23 3.15 8.23
C ASP A 272 -9.57 3.69 8.78
N SER A 273 -9.67 5.00 8.91
CA SER A 273 -10.88 5.65 9.42
C SER A 273 -12.14 5.43 8.58
N ALA A 274 -12.02 5.04 7.30
CA ALA A 274 -13.17 4.74 6.46
C ALA A 274 -13.95 3.50 6.91
N TYR A 275 -13.30 2.61 7.67
CA TYR A 275 -13.89 1.39 8.22
C TYR A 275 -14.40 1.55 9.67
N ALA A 276 -14.24 2.75 10.27
CA ALA A 276 -14.65 2.99 11.66
C ALA A 276 -16.18 2.94 11.87
N GLY A 277 -16.58 2.84 13.14
CA GLY A 277 -17.98 2.82 13.56
C GLY A 277 -18.69 1.49 13.30
N GLN A 278 -19.89 1.52 12.77
CA GLN A 278 -20.73 0.33 12.58
C GLN A 278 -20.02 -0.79 11.82
N CYS A 279 -19.24 -0.48 10.77
CA CYS A 279 -18.51 -1.47 9.99
C CYS A 279 -17.51 -2.25 10.84
N ALA A 280 -16.75 -1.56 11.70
CA ALA A 280 -15.81 -2.21 12.62
C ALA A 280 -16.55 -3.13 13.60
N GLN A 281 -17.63 -2.63 14.24
CA GLN A 281 -18.44 -3.39 15.20
C GLN A 281 -19.06 -4.66 14.56
N GLU A 282 -19.57 -4.55 13.33
CA GLU A 282 -20.13 -5.71 12.62
C GLU A 282 -19.05 -6.78 12.35
N ILE A 283 -17.84 -6.37 11.95
CA ILE A 283 -16.72 -7.28 11.72
C ILE A 283 -16.25 -7.93 13.02
N GLU A 284 -16.12 -7.16 14.11
CA GLU A 284 -15.75 -7.66 15.43
C GLU A 284 -16.75 -8.69 15.94
N LYS A 285 -18.05 -8.39 15.83
CA LYS A 285 -19.12 -9.29 16.25
C LYS A 285 -19.18 -10.58 15.41
N ALA A 286 -18.96 -10.48 14.09
CA ALA A 286 -19.06 -11.62 13.18
C ALA A 286 -17.90 -12.60 13.32
N HIS A 287 -16.69 -12.12 13.66
CA HIS A 287 -15.46 -12.93 13.63
C HIS A 287 -14.70 -12.98 14.95
N GLN A 288 -15.20 -12.33 16.01
CA GLN A 288 -14.56 -12.26 17.33
C GLN A 288 -13.11 -11.79 17.26
N LEU A 289 -12.83 -10.84 16.36
CA LEU A 289 -11.53 -10.22 16.20
C LEU A 289 -11.60 -8.73 16.58
N GLN A 290 -10.48 -8.15 16.98
CA GLN A 290 -10.38 -6.74 17.33
C GLN A 290 -10.06 -5.91 16.09
N VAL A 291 -10.87 -4.87 15.79
CA VAL A 291 -10.59 -3.91 14.71
C VAL A 291 -9.87 -2.69 15.26
N GLN A 292 -8.63 -2.50 14.82
CA GLN A 292 -7.78 -1.36 15.20
C GLN A 292 -7.83 -0.28 14.11
N ILE A 293 -8.48 0.83 14.42
CA ILE A 293 -8.58 1.97 13.49
C ILE A 293 -7.32 2.83 13.61
N VAL A 294 -6.57 2.90 12.53
CA VAL A 294 -5.39 3.75 12.41
C VAL A 294 -5.80 5.12 11.88
N ARG A 295 -5.80 6.14 12.74
CA ARG A 295 -6.06 7.52 12.35
C ARG A 295 -4.81 8.16 11.74
N ASN A 296 -4.98 9.05 10.77
CA ASN A 296 -3.86 9.80 10.19
C ASN A 296 -3.32 10.80 11.24
N SER A 297 -2.07 10.66 11.59
CA SER A 297 -1.39 11.50 12.59
C SER A 297 -1.42 13.02 12.32
N ALA A 298 -1.68 13.43 11.09
CA ALA A 298 -1.82 14.86 10.76
C ALA A 298 -3.11 15.47 11.33
N ARG A 299 -4.21 14.69 11.39
CA ARG A 299 -5.49 15.15 11.95
C ARG A 299 -5.50 15.02 13.48
N GLN A 300 -4.86 14.01 14.01
CA GLN A 300 -4.70 13.80 15.44
C GLN A 300 -3.86 14.90 16.10
N ARG A 301 -2.88 15.49 15.41
CA ARG A 301 -2.11 16.64 15.90
C ARG A 301 -2.92 17.92 16.11
N TRP A 302 -4.06 18.08 15.43
CA TRP A 302 -4.93 19.23 15.64
C TRP A 302 -5.87 19.01 16.84
N ASP A 303 -6.35 17.79 17.04
CA ASP A 303 -7.25 17.45 18.15
C ASP A 303 -6.47 17.32 19.48
N ASP A 304 -5.26 16.76 19.45
CA ASP A 304 -4.38 16.61 20.62
C ASP A 304 -3.66 17.92 20.99
N ALA A 305 -3.39 18.80 20.02
CA ALA A 305 -2.78 20.11 20.29
C ALA A 305 -3.71 21.08 21.05
N GLN A 306 -5.01 20.79 21.14
CA GLN A 306 -5.94 21.52 21.99
C GLN A 306 -5.99 21.00 23.43
N GLN A 307 -5.48 19.80 23.71
CA GLN A 307 -5.61 19.18 25.04
C GLN A 307 -4.32 19.06 25.85
N THR A 308 -3.13 19.10 25.24
CA THR A 308 -1.88 18.95 26.01
C THR A 308 -0.70 19.71 25.38
N LEU A 309 -0.48 20.93 25.86
CA LEU A 309 0.77 21.68 25.62
C LEU A 309 1.96 21.10 26.44
N TRP A 310 1.70 20.24 27.39
CA TRP A 310 2.67 19.72 28.37
C TRP A 310 2.33 18.29 28.79
N SER A 311 2.66 17.29 28.02
CA SER A 311 2.73 15.91 28.46
C SER A 311 4.04 15.29 28.00
N GLU A 312 4.68 14.56 28.94
CA GLU A 312 5.90 13.80 28.71
C GLU A 312 5.81 12.98 27.43
N GLU A 313 6.92 12.93 26.67
CA GLU A 313 7.06 12.27 25.38
C GLU A 313 6.56 10.82 25.44
N GLN A 314 5.30 10.62 25.13
CA GLN A 314 4.90 9.27 24.73
C GLN A 314 5.56 8.99 23.36
N PRO A 315 6.34 7.93 23.23
CA PRO A 315 6.99 7.59 21.97
C PRO A 315 5.89 7.49 20.91
N MET A 316 5.97 8.33 19.89
CA MET A 316 5.03 8.32 18.76
C MET A 316 5.02 6.94 18.14
N VAL A 317 4.04 6.13 18.54
CA VAL A 317 3.78 4.82 17.91
C VAL A 317 3.33 5.11 16.50
N MET A 318 4.31 5.20 15.58
CA MET A 318 4.01 5.23 14.16
C MET A 318 3.06 4.07 13.87
N PRO A 319 2.00 4.27 13.08
CA PRO A 319 1.14 3.18 12.63
C PRO A 319 1.94 2.28 11.68
N LYS A 320 2.80 1.47 12.26
CA LYS A 320 3.84 0.66 11.58
C LYS A 320 3.25 -0.41 10.66
N LYS A 321 1.94 -0.66 10.73
CA LYS A 321 1.34 -1.82 10.06
C LYS A 321 0.57 -1.46 8.78
N ARG A 322 -0.02 -0.27 8.68
CA ARG A 322 -0.86 0.11 7.53
C ARG A 322 -0.11 0.21 6.20
N TRP A 323 1.11 0.77 6.17
CA TRP A 323 1.89 0.88 4.94
C TRP A 323 2.17 -0.48 4.25
N VAL A 324 1.97 -1.58 4.97
CA VAL A 324 2.17 -2.94 4.43
C VAL A 324 1.19 -3.23 3.30
N VAL A 325 -0.09 -2.84 3.43
CA VAL A 325 -1.07 -3.05 2.36
C VAL A 325 -0.83 -2.08 1.20
N GLU A 326 -0.41 -0.84 1.48
CA GLU A 326 -0.01 0.12 0.44
C GLU A 326 1.17 -0.42 -0.39
N ARG A 327 2.16 -1.03 0.27
CA ARG A 327 3.25 -1.74 -0.39
C ARG A 327 2.74 -2.90 -1.26
N THR A 328 1.75 -3.62 -0.81
CA THR A 328 1.17 -4.72 -1.58
C THR A 328 0.47 -4.19 -2.84
N HIS A 329 -0.25 -3.08 -2.75
CA HIS A 329 -0.78 -2.40 -3.94
C HIS A 329 0.34 -2.03 -4.92
N ALA A 330 1.44 -1.45 -4.43
CA ALA A 330 2.60 -1.12 -5.27
C ALA A 330 3.26 -2.36 -5.92
N TRP A 331 3.27 -3.51 -5.24
CA TRP A 331 3.74 -4.77 -5.86
C TRP A 331 2.82 -5.25 -6.97
N LEU A 332 1.50 -5.09 -6.81
CA LEU A 332 0.54 -5.45 -7.85
C LEU A 332 0.70 -4.58 -9.09
N GLU A 333 0.93 -3.28 -8.93
CA GLU A 333 1.11 -2.32 -10.03
C GLU A 333 2.37 -2.56 -10.87
N ARG A 334 3.35 -3.32 -10.36
CA ARG A 334 4.48 -3.79 -11.18
C ARG A 334 4.05 -4.72 -12.32
N ASN A 335 2.83 -5.23 -12.27
CA ASN A 335 2.23 -6.05 -13.31
C ASN A 335 1.28 -5.19 -14.15
N ARG A 336 1.64 -4.90 -15.39
CA ARG A 336 0.87 -4.00 -16.26
C ARG A 336 -0.58 -4.42 -16.43
N ARG A 337 -0.86 -5.73 -16.37
CA ARG A 337 -2.24 -6.25 -16.42
C ARG A 337 -3.11 -5.75 -15.28
N LEU A 338 -2.51 -5.39 -14.13
CA LEU A 338 -3.21 -4.95 -12.94
C LEU A 338 -3.31 -3.42 -12.79
N VAL A 339 -2.63 -2.65 -13.64
CA VAL A 339 -2.72 -1.17 -13.63
C VAL A 339 -4.11 -0.71 -14.07
N MET A 340 -4.75 -1.46 -14.97
CA MET A 340 -6.09 -1.20 -15.47
C MET A 340 -6.91 -2.50 -15.50
N HIS A 341 -8.21 -2.39 -15.24
CA HIS A 341 -9.13 -3.53 -15.34
C HIS A 341 -9.58 -3.77 -16.78
N HIS A 342 -9.05 -4.83 -17.41
CA HIS A 342 -9.40 -5.24 -18.78
C HIS A 342 -10.47 -6.33 -18.84
N ASP A 343 -10.66 -7.07 -17.75
CA ASP A 343 -11.57 -8.22 -17.73
C ASP A 343 -12.99 -7.78 -17.44
N ARG A 344 -13.98 -8.34 -18.17
CA ARG A 344 -15.40 -8.01 -17.98
C ARG A 344 -15.92 -8.46 -16.60
N LYS A 345 -15.49 -9.64 -16.13
CA LYS A 345 -15.94 -10.21 -14.85
C LYS A 345 -14.96 -9.90 -13.74
N PRO A 346 -15.39 -9.37 -12.59
CA PRO A 346 -14.55 -9.11 -11.42
C PRO A 346 -13.74 -10.33 -10.97
N PHE A 347 -14.33 -11.50 -11.06
CA PHE A 347 -13.72 -12.78 -10.72
C PHE A 347 -12.38 -13.03 -11.42
N TYR A 348 -12.24 -12.71 -12.71
CA TYR A 348 -10.96 -12.87 -13.41
C TYR A 348 -9.94 -11.81 -12.98
N ALA A 349 -10.40 -10.63 -12.61
CA ALA A 349 -9.52 -9.62 -12.03
C ALA A 349 -8.94 -10.08 -10.69
N GLN A 350 -9.72 -10.79 -9.85
CA GLN A 350 -9.23 -11.43 -8.62
C GLN A 350 -8.19 -12.51 -8.92
N ALA A 351 -8.46 -13.37 -9.91
CA ALA A 351 -7.53 -14.42 -10.32
C ALA A 351 -6.16 -13.88 -10.75
N TRP A 352 -6.12 -12.73 -11.44
CA TRP A 352 -4.87 -12.05 -11.77
C TRP A 352 -4.12 -11.54 -10.53
N VAL A 353 -4.83 -11.05 -9.52
CA VAL A 353 -4.22 -10.61 -8.26
C VAL A 353 -3.57 -11.80 -7.54
N TRP A 354 -4.27 -12.93 -7.46
CA TRP A 354 -3.72 -14.16 -6.89
C TRP A 354 -2.49 -14.65 -7.64
N LEU A 355 -2.54 -14.69 -8.97
CA LEU A 355 -1.39 -15.09 -9.78
C LEU A 355 -0.20 -14.13 -9.61
N ALA A 356 -0.44 -12.83 -9.49
CA ALA A 356 0.62 -11.84 -9.27
C ALA A 356 1.35 -12.07 -7.95
N GLN A 357 0.59 -12.31 -6.90
CA GLN A 357 1.14 -12.58 -5.57
C GLN A 357 1.85 -13.95 -5.52
N ALA A 358 1.28 -14.98 -6.14
CA ALA A 358 1.91 -16.28 -6.26
C ALA A 358 3.25 -16.18 -7.04
N ARG A 359 3.27 -15.46 -8.17
CA ARG A 359 4.50 -15.28 -8.96
C ARG A 359 5.60 -14.56 -8.17
N MET A 360 5.23 -13.59 -7.35
CA MET A 360 6.19 -12.91 -6.47
C MET A 360 6.79 -13.89 -5.46
N LEU A 361 5.97 -14.75 -4.86
CA LEU A 361 6.42 -15.74 -3.87
C LEU A 361 7.27 -16.85 -4.48
N LEU A 362 6.93 -17.33 -5.68
CA LEU A 362 7.77 -18.29 -6.42
C LEU A 362 9.20 -17.76 -6.57
N GLY A 363 9.35 -16.49 -6.96
CA GLY A 363 10.66 -15.87 -7.08
C GLY A 363 11.43 -15.65 -5.77
N ARG A 364 10.77 -15.80 -4.63
CA ARG A 364 11.39 -15.66 -3.29
C ARG A 364 11.76 -17.00 -2.66
N LEU A 365 11.04 -18.05 -3.01
CA LEU A 365 11.18 -19.39 -2.43
C LEU A 365 12.18 -20.28 -3.18
N LYS A 366 12.56 -19.89 -4.40
CA LYS A 366 13.56 -20.61 -5.22
C LYS A 366 14.93 -20.66 -4.57
#